data_d87f1cf5eb3cbe17b2bf0331ef5d25bb
#
_entry.id   d87f1cf5eb3cbe17b2bf0331ef5d25bb
#
_cell.length_a   1.000
_cell.length_b   1.000
_cell.length_c   1.000
_cell.angle_alpha   90.00
_cell.angle_beta   90.00
_cell.angle_gamma   90.00
#
_symmetry.space_group_name_H-M   'P 1'
#
loop_
_entity.id
_entity.type
_entity.pdbx_description
1 polymer ?
#
loop_
_entity_poly.entity_id
_entity_poly.type
_entity_poly.pdbx_seq_one_letter_code
_entity_poly.pdbx_strand_id
1 'polypeptide(L)'
;MIDIKFNVPPYVDKAADYIQECVKNQKICGDGEYTKKCNAWIEERTGTGKCLLTTSCTHATELAALLCDIRPGDEVIMPSYTFVSTADAFVLRGAIPVFVDIRPDTMNIDETLIEDAITEKTRAIVPVHYAGVACEMDTIMDIARRQNLKVVEDAAQGIMATYKGKALGTIGDFGAYSFHETKNYSMGEGGALLIRDQKDVEEAEIIREKGTNRSKFFRGQIDKYTWVNYGSSYLPSDMNAAYLYAQLEIADEINEARLACWNRYYEQLKPLKDAGKIDLPTVPEGCVHNAHMFYIKARDLEQRTRFISYMKENGVLVVFHYIPLHTAPAGQKFGRFHGEDRYTTRESERLARLPMYYGLTLDQVDYICGLIKDFFELEEQ
;
A
#
# COMPACT_ATOMS: atom_id res chain seq x y z
N MET A 1 -12.41 20.48 20.18
CA MET A 1 -11.07 19.80 20.25
C MET A 1 -11.24 18.47 19.54
N ILE A 2 -10.25 17.99 18.78
CA ILE A 2 -10.37 16.66 18.13
C ILE A 2 -10.01 15.61 19.17
N ASP A 3 -10.97 14.77 19.53
CA ASP A 3 -10.82 13.75 20.57
C ASP A 3 -10.44 12.40 19.97
N ILE A 4 -10.92 12.09 18.73
CA ILE A 4 -10.59 10.87 18.00
C ILE A 4 -9.80 11.21 16.74
N LYS A 5 -8.52 10.83 16.70
CA LYS A 5 -7.61 11.04 15.56
C LYS A 5 -7.96 10.10 14.42
N PHE A 6 -7.61 10.49 13.20
CA PHE A 6 -7.76 9.62 12.02
C PHE A 6 -6.87 8.39 12.08
N ASN A 7 -5.62 8.55 12.50
CA ASN A 7 -4.62 7.50 12.62
C ASN A 7 -3.69 7.76 13.80
N VAL A 8 -3.24 6.67 14.43
CA VAL A 8 -2.20 6.67 15.47
C VAL A 8 -1.28 5.49 15.14
N PRO A 9 0.05 5.70 15.02
CA PRO A 9 0.99 4.60 14.82
C PRO A 9 0.90 3.58 15.96
N PRO A 10 1.06 2.29 15.71
CA PRO A 10 1.09 1.28 16.77
C PRO A 10 2.19 1.56 17.78
N TYR A 11 1.84 1.56 19.05
CA TYR A 11 2.80 1.66 20.15
C TYR A 11 3.05 0.28 20.76
N VAL A 12 4.33 -0.11 20.85
CA VAL A 12 4.76 -1.37 21.44
C VAL A 12 5.96 -1.08 22.35
N ASP A 13 5.86 -1.42 23.64
CA ASP A 13 6.87 -1.11 24.66
C ASP A 13 8.27 -1.59 24.26
N LYS A 14 8.38 -2.81 23.74
CA LYS A 14 9.66 -3.41 23.31
C LYS A 14 10.42 -2.62 22.25
N ALA A 15 9.75 -1.74 21.48
CA ALA A 15 10.38 -1.01 20.40
C ALA A 15 11.55 -0.14 20.89
N ALA A 16 11.39 0.52 22.06
CA ALA A 16 12.44 1.33 22.66
C ALA A 16 13.65 0.49 23.07
N ASP A 17 13.41 -0.70 23.64
CA ASP A 17 14.47 -1.62 24.06
C ASP A 17 15.29 -2.12 22.87
N TYR A 18 14.62 -2.50 21.77
CA TYR A 18 15.28 -2.97 20.54
C TYR A 18 16.11 -1.88 19.87
N ILE A 19 15.62 -0.64 19.84
CA ILE A 19 16.42 0.51 19.36
C ILE A 19 17.65 0.69 20.26
N GLN A 20 17.49 0.59 21.57
CA GLN A 20 18.61 0.72 22.52
C GLN A 20 19.65 -0.39 22.33
N GLU A 21 19.23 -1.60 21.97
CA GLU A 21 20.16 -2.70 21.63
C GLU A 21 20.99 -2.38 20.38
N CYS A 22 20.40 -1.81 19.33
CA CYS A 22 21.15 -1.36 18.15
C CYS A 22 22.25 -0.37 18.54
N VAL A 23 21.95 0.56 19.45
CA VAL A 23 22.91 1.57 19.92
C VAL A 23 24.01 0.93 20.76
N LYS A 24 23.66 0.04 21.72
CA LYS A 24 24.61 -0.68 22.57
C LYS A 24 25.57 -1.57 21.76
N ASN A 25 25.03 -2.24 20.73
CA ASN A 25 25.80 -3.12 19.86
C ASN A 25 26.60 -2.35 18.79
N GLN A 26 26.52 -1.01 18.78
CA GLN A 26 27.20 -0.13 17.82
C GLN A 26 26.93 -0.51 16.35
N LYS A 27 25.74 -1.08 16.08
CA LYS A 27 25.27 -1.47 14.76
C LYS A 27 23.92 -0.78 14.44
N ILE A 28 24.02 0.45 13.94
CA ILE A 28 22.84 1.30 13.66
C ILE A 28 22.54 1.45 12.16
N CYS A 29 23.51 1.10 11.29
CA CYS A 29 23.28 1.09 9.83
C CYS A 29 22.50 -0.16 9.43
N GLY A 30 21.91 -0.13 8.25
CA GLY A 30 21.09 -1.23 7.74
C GLY A 30 21.83 -2.56 7.54
N ASP A 31 21.07 -3.59 7.21
CA ASP A 31 21.48 -4.99 7.18
C ASP A 31 22.07 -5.48 8.51
N GLY A 32 21.61 -4.89 9.62
CA GLY A 32 21.87 -5.35 10.97
C GLY A 32 21.00 -6.54 11.36
N GLU A 33 20.91 -6.79 12.64
CA GLU A 33 20.15 -7.90 13.19
C GLU A 33 18.65 -7.75 12.96
N TYR A 34 18.11 -6.55 13.24
CA TYR A 34 16.67 -6.30 13.11
C TYR A 34 16.21 -6.20 11.65
N THR A 35 17.04 -5.68 10.75
CA THR A 35 16.77 -5.76 9.31
C THR A 35 16.60 -7.21 8.85
N LYS A 36 17.50 -8.10 9.30
CA LYS A 36 17.42 -9.54 8.98
C LYS A 36 16.19 -10.21 9.59
N LYS A 37 15.86 -9.88 10.85
CA LYS A 37 14.66 -10.39 11.53
C LYS A 37 13.37 -9.97 10.81
N CYS A 38 13.26 -8.70 10.40
CA CYS A 38 12.12 -8.22 9.64
C CYS A 38 12.00 -8.92 8.28
N ASN A 39 13.11 -9.02 7.53
CA ASN A 39 13.11 -9.71 6.24
C ASN A 39 12.66 -11.17 6.40
N ALA A 40 13.24 -11.90 7.36
CA ALA A 40 12.90 -13.30 7.63
C ALA A 40 11.43 -13.47 8.04
N TRP A 41 10.91 -12.61 8.91
CA TRP A 41 9.52 -12.64 9.31
C TRP A 41 8.57 -12.44 8.10
N ILE A 42 8.90 -11.47 7.24
CA ILE A 42 8.09 -11.20 6.03
C ILE A 42 8.19 -12.39 5.06
N GLU A 43 9.40 -12.92 4.82
CA GLU A 43 9.62 -14.09 3.95
C GLU A 43 8.82 -15.31 4.45
N GLU A 44 8.88 -15.61 5.74
CA GLU A 44 8.14 -16.72 6.37
C GLU A 44 6.61 -16.51 6.30
N ARG A 45 6.15 -15.30 6.64
CA ARG A 45 4.72 -14.98 6.71
C ARG A 45 4.05 -14.94 5.33
N THR A 46 4.77 -14.52 4.30
CA THR A 46 4.21 -14.27 2.97
C THR A 46 4.55 -15.36 1.95
N GLY A 47 5.58 -16.14 2.20
CA GLY A 47 6.11 -17.13 1.25
C GLY A 47 6.83 -16.49 0.04
N THR A 48 7.18 -15.19 0.10
CA THR A 48 7.96 -14.56 -0.97
C THR A 48 9.35 -15.19 -1.11
N GLY A 49 9.89 -15.19 -2.33
CA GLY A 49 11.23 -15.72 -2.58
C GLY A 49 12.34 -14.93 -1.86
N LYS A 50 12.18 -13.63 -1.75
CA LYS A 50 13.07 -12.72 -1.00
C LYS A 50 12.35 -11.45 -0.58
N CYS A 51 12.68 -10.96 0.62
CA CYS A 51 12.30 -9.64 1.11
C CYS A 51 13.52 -8.77 1.34
N LEU A 52 13.45 -7.52 0.91
CA LEU A 52 14.48 -6.51 1.13
C LEU A 52 13.84 -5.25 1.71
N LEU A 53 14.08 -4.94 2.99
CA LEU A 53 13.66 -3.67 3.57
C LEU A 53 14.26 -2.50 2.80
N THR A 54 13.45 -1.46 2.62
CA THR A 54 13.79 -0.20 1.95
C THR A 54 13.43 1.00 2.82
N THR A 55 13.98 2.15 2.52
CA THR A 55 13.74 3.41 3.25
C THR A 55 12.32 3.96 3.08
N SER A 56 11.58 3.49 2.08
CA SER A 56 10.15 3.77 1.86
C SER A 56 9.55 2.76 0.88
N CYS A 57 8.23 2.67 0.81
CA CYS A 57 7.53 1.94 -0.25
C CYS A 57 7.81 2.56 -1.64
N THR A 58 7.94 3.89 -1.72
CA THR A 58 8.35 4.60 -2.93
C THR A 58 9.66 4.04 -3.47
N HIS A 59 10.68 3.90 -2.61
CA HIS A 59 11.96 3.32 -2.99
C HIS A 59 11.87 1.82 -3.34
N ALA A 60 10.95 1.07 -2.71
CA ALA A 60 10.68 -0.32 -3.12
C ALA A 60 10.11 -0.39 -4.54
N THR A 61 9.18 0.50 -4.88
CA THR A 61 8.57 0.58 -6.22
C THR A 61 9.57 1.10 -7.26
N GLU A 62 10.41 2.09 -6.91
CA GLU A 62 11.53 2.55 -7.78
C GLU A 62 12.51 1.41 -8.07
N LEU A 63 12.87 0.63 -7.05
CA LEU A 63 13.75 -0.53 -7.21
C LEU A 63 13.09 -1.59 -8.12
N ALA A 64 11.78 -1.83 -7.98
CA ALA A 64 11.04 -2.71 -8.89
C ALA A 64 11.03 -2.19 -10.34
N ALA A 65 10.87 -0.88 -10.55
CA ALA A 65 10.93 -0.26 -11.87
C ALA A 65 12.32 -0.43 -12.53
N LEU A 66 13.39 -0.35 -11.74
CA LEU A 66 14.75 -0.64 -12.19
C LEU A 66 14.93 -2.10 -12.58
N LEU A 67 14.43 -3.03 -11.77
CA LEU A 67 14.50 -4.48 -12.04
C LEU A 67 13.62 -4.91 -13.23
N CYS A 68 12.57 -4.15 -13.54
CA CYS A 68 11.76 -4.33 -14.75
C CYS A 68 12.44 -3.75 -16.02
N ASP A 69 13.63 -3.19 -15.90
CA ASP A 69 14.38 -2.50 -16.99
C ASP A 69 13.51 -1.43 -17.71
N ILE A 70 12.73 -0.69 -16.95
CA ILE A 70 11.87 0.39 -17.45
C ILE A 70 12.76 1.50 -18.05
N ARG A 71 12.44 1.95 -19.25
CA ARG A 71 13.20 2.92 -20.05
C ARG A 71 12.32 4.11 -20.45
N PRO A 72 12.94 5.24 -20.84
CA PRO A 72 12.20 6.39 -21.35
C PRO A 72 11.30 6.02 -22.53
N GLY A 73 10.03 6.39 -22.43
CA GLY A 73 9.01 6.13 -23.45
C GLY A 73 8.27 4.80 -23.32
N ASP A 74 8.67 3.92 -22.40
CA ASP A 74 7.90 2.74 -22.03
C ASP A 74 6.57 3.15 -21.37
N GLU A 75 5.54 2.36 -21.57
CA GLU A 75 4.23 2.56 -20.96
C GLU A 75 4.01 1.59 -19.80
N VAL A 76 3.37 2.10 -18.71
CA VAL A 76 3.07 1.31 -17.51
C VAL A 76 1.60 1.53 -17.15
N ILE A 77 0.82 0.46 -17.20
CA ILE A 77 -0.62 0.50 -16.91
C ILE A 77 -0.86 0.45 -15.40
N MET A 78 -1.68 1.37 -14.89
CA MET A 78 -2.02 1.46 -13.46
C MET A 78 -3.38 2.13 -13.26
N PRO A 79 -4.04 1.96 -12.08
CA PRO A 79 -5.23 2.74 -11.77
C PRO A 79 -4.88 4.21 -11.58
N SER A 80 -5.79 5.11 -11.94
CA SER A 80 -5.61 6.53 -11.64
C SER A 80 -5.91 6.87 -10.17
N TYR A 81 -6.68 6.02 -9.47
CA TYR A 81 -6.98 6.18 -8.05
C TYR A 81 -5.93 5.50 -7.20
N THR A 82 -4.81 6.19 -7.00
CA THR A 82 -3.69 5.72 -6.19
C THR A 82 -2.89 6.88 -5.62
N PHE A 83 -1.92 6.56 -4.75
CA PHE A 83 -0.95 7.55 -4.28
C PHE A 83 0.09 7.86 -5.37
N VAL A 84 0.61 9.08 -5.34
CA VAL A 84 1.54 9.58 -6.37
C VAL A 84 2.78 8.70 -6.57
N SER A 85 3.29 8.07 -5.52
CA SER A 85 4.48 7.22 -5.57
C SER A 85 4.34 6.03 -6.51
N THR A 86 3.11 5.51 -6.69
CA THR A 86 2.84 4.43 -7.65
C THR A 86 3.25 4.83 -9.07
N ALA A 87 2.97 6.08 -9.47
CA ALA A 87 3.33 6.60 -10.79
C ALA A 87 4.76 7.14 -10.82
N ASP A 88 5.17 7.90 -9.78
CA ASP A 88 6.47 8.57 -9.73
C ASP A 88 7.64 7.61 -9.91
N ALA A 89 7.58 6.42 -9.34
CA ALA A 89 8.61 5.39 -9.47
C ALA A 89 8.95 5.05 -10.93
N PHE A 90 7.96 5.08 -11.80
CA PHE A 90 8.13 4.81 -13.23
C PHE A 90 8.41 6.08 -14.02
N VAL A 91 7.79 7.21 -13.65
CA VAL A 91 8.05 8.53 -14.26
C VAL A 91 9.53 8.93 -14.09
N LEU A 92 10.16 8.63 -12.95
CA LEU A 92 11.59 8.84 -12.72
C LEU A 92 12.48 8.06 -13.71
N ARG A 93 11.95 6.98 -14.29
CA ARG A 93 12.62 6.22 -15.37
C ARG A 93 12.28 6.74 -16.77
N GLY A 94 11.46 7.78 -16.85
CA GLY A 94 10.98 8.34 -18.12
C GLY A 94 9.82 7.55 -18.75
N ALA A 95 9.19 6.65 -18.00
CA ALA A 95 8.01 5.94 -18.46
C ALA A 95 6.77 6.84 -18.48
N ILE A 96 5.78 6.42 -19.22
CA ILE A 96 4.48 7.07 -19.36
C ILE A 96 3.44 6.25 -18.62
N PRO A 97 2.93 6.70 -17.45
CA PRO A 97 1.78 6.09 -16.82
C PRO A 97 0.55 6.09 -17.73
N VAL A 98 -0.03 4.92 -17.95
CA VAL A 98 -1.28 4.74 -18.66
C VAL A 98 -2.34 4.41 -17.63
N PHE A 99 -3.11 5.44 -17.28
CA PHE A 99 -4.17 5.31 -16.29
C PHE A 99 -5.40 4.67 -16.91
N VAL A 100 -5.96 3.70 -16.21
CA VAL A 100 -7.26 3.09 -16.52
C VAL A 100 -8.24 3.31 -15.38
N ASP A 101 -9.53 3.17 -15.67
CA ASP A 101 -10.60 3.35 -14.69
C ASP A 101 -10.56 2.25 -13.61
N ILE A 102 -11.32 2.46 -12.57
CA ILE A 102 -11.40 1.57 -11.40
C ILE A 102 -12.76 0.87 -11.32
N ARG A 103 -12.81 -0.20 -10.58
CA ARG A 103 -14.04 -0.83 -10.13
C ARG A 103 -14.69 0.04 -9.05
N PRO A 104 -15.98 0.37 -9.16
CA PRO A 104 -16.66 1.20 -8.16
C PRO A 104 -16.87 0.49 -6.81
N ASP A 105 -16.85 -0.84 -6.76
CA ASP A 105 -17.08 -1.63 -5.55
C ASP A 105 -15.85 -1.72 -4.65
N THR A 106 -14.65 -1.92 -5.24
CA THR A 106 -13.40 -2.13 -4.50
C THR A 106 -12.45 -0.93 -4.55
N MET A 107 -12.64 0.01 -5.47
CA MET A 107 -11.71 1.11 -5.79
C MET A 107 -10.41 0.64 -6.44
N ASN A 108 -10.25 -0.64 -6.71
CA ASN A 108 -9.12 -1.24 -7.40
C ASN A 108 -9.20 -1.00 -8.90
N ILE A 109 -8.07 -1.20 -9.61
CA ILE A 109 -8.04 -1.17 -11.08
C ILE A 109 -9.14 -2.07 -11.67
N ASP A 110 -9.83 -1.60 -12.71
CA ASP A 110 -10.74 -2.46 -13.46
C ASP A 110 -9.91 -3.34 -14.42
N GLU A 111 -9.76 -4.59 -14.06
CA GLU A 111 -8.96 -5.57 -14.79
C GLU A 111 -9.46 -5.79 -16.21
N THR A 112 -10.74 -5.53 -16.49
CA THR A 112 -11.35 -5.72 -17.81
C THR A 112 -10.91 -4.66 -18.82
N LEU A 113 -10.35 -3.54 -18.35
CA LEU A 113 -9.88 -2.43 -19.18
C LEU A 113 -8.38 -2.51 -19.48
N ILE A 114 -7.65 -3.42 -18.83
CA ILE A 114 -6.19 -3.50 -18.96
C ILE A 114 -5.77 -3.91 -20.37
N GLU A 115 -6.41 -4.92 -20.94
CA GLU A 115 -5.97 -5.49 -22.23
C GLU A 115 -6.12 -4.50 -23.38
N ASP A 116 -7.18 -3.68 -23.36
CA ASP A 116 -7.41 -2.63 -24.36
C ASP A 116 -6.41 -1.46 -24.26
N ALA A 117 -5.84 -1.25 -23.09
CA ALA A 117 -4.84 -0.22 -22.84
C ALA A 117 -3.42 -0.60 -23.30
N ILE A 118 -3.18 -1.87 -23.64
CA ILE A 118 -1.84 -2.39 -24.03
C ILE A 118 -1.45 -1.88 -25.42
N THR A 119 -0.19 -1.42 -25.51
CA THR A 119 0.46 -1.05 -26.77
C THR A 119 1.81 -1.78 -26.91
N GLU A 120 2.47 -1.61 -28.03
CA GLU A 120 3.84 -2.12 -28.26
C GLU A 120 4.88 -1.54 -27.25
N LYS A 121 4.55 -0.41 -26.61
CA LYS A 121 5.39 0.25 -25.61
C LYS A 121 5.13 -0.23 -24.19
N THR A 122 4.03 -0.94 -23.94
CA THR A 122 3.69 -1.41 -22.60
C THR A 122 4.72 -2.42 -22.10
N ARG A 123 5.19 -2.22 -20.85
CA ARG A 123 6.19 -3.08 -20.21
C ARG A 123 5.74 -3.66 -18.89
N ALA A 124 4.86 -2.97 -18.18
CA ALA A 124 4.39 -3.43 -16.88
C ALA A 124 2.94 -3.05 -16.60
N ILE A 125 2.33 -3.82 -15.69
CA ILE A 125 1.05 -3.52 -15.05
C ILE A 125 1.33 -3.34 -13.55
N VAL A 126 0.77 -2.29 -12.95
CA VAL A 126 0.93 -1.97 -11.53
C VAL A 126 -0.45 -1.95 -10.86
N PRO A 127 -0.97 -3.11 -10.42
CA PRO A 127 -2.18 -3.15 -9.61
C PRO A 127 -1.90 -2.55 -8.23
N VAL A 128 -2.87 -1.83 -7.68
CA VAL A 128 -2.83 -1.25 -6.34
C VAL A 128 -3.89 -1.93 -5.48
N HIS A 129 -3.49 -2.59 -4.41
CA HIS A 129 -4.41 -3.29 -3.50
C HIS A 129 -5.04 -2.32 -2.50
N TYR A 130 -6.02 -1.56 -2.95
CA TYR A 130 -6.64 -0.50 -2.17
C TYR A 130 -7.34 -1.04 -0.92
N ALA A 131 -7.16 -0.37 0.21
CA ALA A 131 -7.72 -0.72 1.52
C ALA A 131 -7.30 -2.12 2.04
N GLY A 132 -6.26 -2.72 1.47
CA GLY A 132 -5.87 -4.10 1.78
C GLY A 132 -6.77 -5.16 1.12
N VAL A 133 -7.54 -4.77 0.11
CA VAL A 133 -8.36 -5.67 -0.70
C VAL A 133 -7.67 -5.95 -2.03
N ALA A 134 -7.58 -7.21 -2.41
CA ALA A 134 -6.89 -7.61 -3.64
C ALA A 134 -7.56 -7.10 -4.91
N CYS A 135 -6.75 -6.74 -5.91
CA CYS A 135 -7.19 -6.71 -7.31
C CYS A 135 -7.50 -8.13 -7.81
N GLU A 136 -8.18 -8.24 -8.95
CA GLU A 136 -8.43 -9.53 -9.63
C GLU A 136 -7.14 -10.09 -10.26
N MET A 137 -6.26 -10.60 -9.37
CA MET A 137 -4.90 -10.97 -9.73
C MET A 137 -4.82 -12.13 -10.73
N ASP A 138 -5.79 -13.05 -10.75
CA ASP A 138 -5.78 -14.14 -11.72
C ASP A 138 -5.91 -13.60 -13.15
N THR A 139 -6.83 -12.65 -13.37
CA THR A 139 -7.02 -11.96 -14.66
C THR A 139 -5.79 -11.14 -15.03
N ILE A 140 -5.28 -10.34 -14.09
CA ILE A 140 -4.10 -9.49 -14.33
C ILE A 140 -2.88 -10.33 -14.71
N MET A 141 -2.62 -11.41 -13.97
CA MET A 141 -1.48 -12.31 -14.23
C MET A 141 -1.64 -13.10 -15.54
N ASP A 142 -2.89 -13.42 -15.94
CA ASP A 142 -3.14 -14.05 -17.24
C ASP A 142 -2.84 -13.10 -18.40
N ILE A 143 -3.33 -11.86 -18.32
CA ILE A 143 -3.02 -10.81 -19.30
C ILE A 143 -1.50 -10.60 -19.39
N ALA A 144 -0.84 -10.40 -18.26
CA ALA A 144 0.60 -10.15 -18.21
C ALA A 144 1.41 -11.29 -18.85
N ARG A 145 1.03 -12.56 -18.60
CA ARG A 145 1.67 -13.74 -19.19
C ARG A 145 1.49 -13.79 -20.70
N ARG A 146 0.27 -13.57 -21.21
CA ARG A 146 -0.04 -13.58 -22.65
C ARG A 146 0.69 -12.49 -23.40
N GLN A 147 0.87 -11.35 -22.76
CA GLN A 147 1.47 -10.13 -23.34
C GLN A 147 2.95 -9.96 -23.00
N ASN A 148 3.55 -10.91 -22.24
CA ASN A 148 4.93 -10.84 -21.77
C ASN A 148 5.26 -9.54 -21.00
N LEU A 149 4.34 -9.12 -20.11
CA LEU A 149 4.46 -7.92 -19.27
C LEU A 149 4.91 -8.29 -17.86
N LYS A 150 5.59 -7.36 -17.20
CA LYS A 150 5.90 -7.44 -15.77
C LYS A 150 4.70 -7.02 -14.93
N VAL A 151 4.58 -7.59 -13.72
CA VAL A 151 3.58 -7.17 -12.74
C VAL A 151 4.28 -6.73 -11.46
N VAL A 152 4.07 -5.46 -11.08
CA VAL A 152 4.57 -4.88 -9.83
C VAL A 152 3.37 -4.54 -8.95
N GLU A 153 3.16 -5.30 -7.88
CA GLU A 153 2.05 -5.06 -6.96
C GLU A 153 2.38 -3.88 -6.03
N ASP A 154 1.65 -2.78 -6.14
CA ASP A 154 1.61 -1.78 -5.07
C ASP A 154 0.74 -2.34 -3.94
N ALA A 155 1.41 -3.04 -3.03
CA ALA A 155 0.82 -3.62 -1.83
C ALA A 155 1.11 -2.76 -0.58
N ALA A 156 1.26 -1.44 -0.76
CA ALA A 156 1.50 -0.50 0.34
C ALA A 156 0.47 -0.59 1.48
N GLN A 157 -0.69 -1.18 1.20
CA GLN A 157 -1.79 -1.41 2.14
C GLN A 157 -2.06 -2.91 2.35
N GLY A 158 -1.22 -3.80 1.79
CA GLY A 158 -1.54 -5.22 1.59
C GLY A 158 -0.92 -6.22 2.59
N ILE A 159 0.00 -5.79 3.47
CA ILE A 159 0.61 -6.72 4.45
C ILE A 159 -0.46 -7.39 5.31
N MET A 160 -0.37 -8.71 5.54
CA MET A 160 -1.37 -9.56 6.23
C MET A 160 -2.69 -9.76 5.46
N ALA A 161 -2.82 -9.27 4.24
CA ALA A 161 -3.96 -9.54 3.36
C ALA A 161 -3.61 -10.59 2.31
N THR A 162 -4.63 -11.32 1.80
CA THR A 162 -4.42 -12.40 0.83
C THR A 162 -5.45 -12.40 -0.29
N TYR A 163 -5.05 -12.95 -1.43
CA TYR A 163 -5.91 -13.29 -2.55
C TYR A 163 -5.83 -14.81 -2.80
N LYS A 164 -6.94 -15.52 -2.62
CA LYS A 164 -7.02 -16.99 -2.76
C LYS A 164 -5.88 -17.71 -2.01
N GLY A 165 -5.61 -17.26 -0.77
CA GLY A 165 -4.60 -17.81 0.11
C GLY A 165 -3.16 -17.37 -0.18
N LYS A 166 -2.90 -16.55 -1.20
CA LYS A 166 -1.57 -15.98 -1.49
C LYS A 166 -1.47 -14.58 -0.90
N ALA A 167 -0.37 -14.26 -0.23
CA ALA A 167 -0.15 -12.94 0.34
C ALA A 167 -0.06 -11.87 -0.76
N LEU A 168 -0.71 -10.73 -0.56
CA LEU A 168 -0.62 -9.59 -1.48
C LEU A 168 0.83 -9.08 -1.53
N GLY A 169 1.29 -8.72 -2.72
CA GLY A 169 2.69 -8.35 -2.98
C GLY A 169 3.59 -9.54 -3.36
N THR A 170 3.05 -10.79 -3.41
CA THR A 170 3.84 -11.99 -3.77
C THR A 170 3.36 -12.69 -5.03
N ILE A 171 2.31 -12.19 -5.66
CA ILE A 171 1.65 -12.82 -6.81
C ILE A 171 2.31 -12.36 -8.12
N GLY A 172 2.62 -11.07 -8.23
CA GLY A 172 3.35 -10.47 -9.34
C GLY A 172 4.82 -10.84 -9.40
N ASP A 173 5.60 -10.20 -10.25
CA ASP A 173 7.06 -10.36 -10.29
C ASP A 173 7.72 -9.72 -9.07
N PHE A 174 7.22 -8.54 -8.68
CA PHE A 174 7.65 -7.77 -7.53
C PHE A 174 6.43 -7.25 -6.77
N GLY A 175 6.61 -7.00 -5.47
CA GLY A 175 5.63 -6.31 -4.64
C GLY A 175 6.28 -5.31 -3.71
N ALA A 176 5.57 -4.24 -3.37
CA ALA A 176 6.06 -3.19 -2.49
C ALA A 176 5.15 -3.03 -1.26
N TYR A 177 5.71 -3.21 -0.06
CA TYR A 177 5.06 -2.90 1.21
C TYR A 177 5.46 -1.52 1.71
N SER A 178 4.55 -0.89 2.45
CA SER A 178 4.80 0.37 3.15
C SER A 178 4.77 0.19 4.65
N PHE A 179 5.76 0.79 5.31
CA PHE A 179 5.86 0.93 6.76
C PHE A 179 5.93 2.40 7.17
N HIS A 180 5.25 3.28 6.40
CA HIS A 180 5.01 4.66 6.79
C HIS A 180 4.15 4.71 8.05
N GLU A 181 4.22 5.80 8.86
CA GLU A 181 3.49 5.92 10.13
C GLU A 181 1.96 5.72 10.03
N THR A 182 1.39 5.92 8.86
CA THR A 182 -0.05 5.75 8.61
C THR A 182 -0.47 4.31 8.33
N LYS A 183 0.46 3.37 8.27
CA LYS A 183 0.19 1.96 7.93
C LYS A 183 -0.11 1.12 9.16
N ASN A 184 -0.56 -0.13 8.93
CA ASN A 184 -0.89 -1.06 10.01
C ASN A 184 0.32 -1.37 10.91
N TYR A 185 1.50 -1.40 10.30
CA TYR A 185 2.80 -1.56 10.94
C TYR A 185 3.72 -0.46 10.42
N SER A 186 4.50 0.13 11.31
CA SER A 186 5.27 1.33 10.99
C SER A 186 6.72 1.23 11.42
N MET A 187 7.61 1.87 10.67
CA MET A 187 8.97 2.19 11.09
C MET A 187 9.25 3.70 10.95
N GLY A 188 8.19 4.51 11.05
CA GLY A 188 8.19 5.94 10.75
C GLY A 188 8.14 6.18 9.25
N GLU A 189 9.27 6.08 8.59
CA GLU A 189 9.43 5.97 7.15
C GLU A 189 10.08 4.64 6.82
N GLY A 190 9.46 3.86 5.91
CA GLY A 190 10.00 2.58 5.49
C GLY A 190 9.13 1.84 4.50
N GLY A 191 9.70 0.77 3.95
CA GLY A 191 9.04 -0.14 3.04
C GLY A 191 9.80 -1.44 2.89
N ALA A 192 9.32 -2.30 2.02
CA ALA A 192 10.01 -3.51 1.62
C ALA A 192 9.69 -3.86 0.17
N LEU A 193 10.71 -4.30 -0.56
CA LEU A 193 10.56 -4.97 -1.84
C LEU A 193 10.44 -6.48 -1.61
N LEU A 194 9.40 -7.08 -2.16
CA LEU A 194 9.21 -8.52 -2.24
C LEU A 194 9.55 -8.99 -3.65
N ILE A 195 10.33 -10.05 -3.74
CA ILE A 195 10.86 -10.59 -5.00
C ILE A 195 10.41 -12.03 -5.11
N ARG A 196 9.65 -12.35 -6.16
CA ARG A 196 9.17 -13.71 -6.39
C ARG A 196 10.27 -14.64 -6.88
N ASP A 197 11.04 -14.21 -7.87
CA ASP A 197 12.01 -15.06 -8.56
C ASP A 197 13.43 -14.84 -8.01
N GLN A 198 14.09 -15.93 -7.60
CA GLN A 198 15.45 -15.90 -7.05
C GLN A 198 16.51 -15.33 -8.01
N LYS A 199 16.26 -15.39 -9.33
CA LYS A 199 17.19 -14.81 -10.33
C LYS A 199 17.35 -13.31 -10.21
N ASP A 200 16.32 -12.60 -9.71
CA ASP A 200 16.29 -11.13 -9.61
C ASP A 200 16.90 -10.63 -8.28
N VAL A 201 17.16 -11.53 -7.31
CA VAL A 201 17.60 -11.18 -5.95
C VAL A 201 18.97 -10.51 -5.93
N GLU A 202 19.94 -11.08 -6.66
CA GLU A 202 21.30 -10.52 -6.68
C GLU A 202 21.33 -9.09 -7.24
N GLU A 203 20.63 -8.84 -8.33
CA GLU A 203 20.56 -7.50 -8.91
C GLU A 203 19.84 -6.53 -8.00
N ALA A 204 18.77 -6.96 -7.34
CA ALA A 204 18.05 -6.14 -6.35
C ALA A 204 18.94 -5.73 -5.17
N GLU A 205 19.75 -6.66 -4.62
CA GLU A 205 20.74 -6.35 -3.58
C GLU A 205 21.78 -5.34 -4.05
N ILE A 206 22.30 -5.49 -5.28
CA ILE A 206 23.27 -4.59 -5.88
C ILE A 206 22.68 -3.18 -6.01
N ILE A 207 21.50 -3.05 -6.60
CA ILE A 207 20.86 -1.76 -6.82
C ILE A 207 20.52 -1.09 -5.48
N ARG A 208 19.99 -1.86 -4.50
CA ARG A 208 19.67 -1.35 -3.15
C ARG A 208 20.89 -0.77 -2.44
N GLU A 209 22.08 -1.34 -2.66
CA GLU A 209 23.34 -0.96 -2.03
C GLU A 209 24.29 -0.25 -3.00
N LYS A 210 23.81 0.82 -3.62
CA LYS A 210 24.61 1.79 -4.38
C LYS A 210 25.30 1.20 -5.63
N GLY A 211 24.76 0.12 -6.18
CA GLY A 211 25.33 -0.55 -7.35
C GLY A 211 26.58 -1.37 -7.03
N THR A 212 26.79 -1.74 -5.75
CA THR A 212 27.96 -2.53 -5.32
C THR A 212 27.59 -3.99 -5.07
N ASN A 213 28.53 -4.88 -5.28
CA ASN A 213 28.38 -6.31 -4.93
C ASN A 213 28.72 -6.61 -3.45
N ARG A 214 28.52 -5.63 -2.56
CA ARG A 214 28.86 -5.69 -1.13
C ARG A 214 28.19 -6.84 -0.40
N SER A 215 26.96 -7.21 -0.75
CA SER A 215 26.27 -8.35 -0.16
C SER A 215 27.04 -9.67 -0.35
N LYS A 216 27.65 -9.87 -1.53
CA LYS A 216 28.51 -11.04 -1.79
C LYS A 216 29.77 -11.04 -0.91
N PHE A 217 30.35 -9.85 -0.67
CA PHE A 217 31.53 -9.71 0.19
C PHE A 217 31.19 -10.14 1.63
N PHE A 218 30.08 -9.68 2.19
CA PHE A 218 29.66 -10.08 3.54
C PHE A 218 29.26 -11.55 3.68
N ARG A 219 28.86 -12.18 2.58
CA ARG A 219 28.63 -13.63 2.52
C ARG A 219 29.92 -14.46 2.31
N GLY A 220 31.10 -13.79 2.17
CA GLY A 220 32.37 -14.46 1.94
C GLY A 220 32.51 -15.07 0.54
N GLN A 221 31.72 -14.61 -0.42
CA GLN A 221 31.72 -15.11 -1.79
C GLN A 221 32.75 -14.42 -2.69
N ILE A 222 33.23 -13.25 -2.27
CA ILE A 222 34.26 -12.45 -2.95
C ILE A 222 35.19 -11.80 -1.91
N ASP A 223 36.45 -11.57 -2.28
CA ASP A 223 37.47 -10.99 -1.38
C ASP A 223 37.36 -9.46 -1.22
N LYS A 224 36.84 -8.78 -2.21
CA LYS A 224 36.62 -7.32 -2.22
C LYS A 224 35.36 -6.98 -2.98
N TYR A 225 34.60 -6.01 -2.47
CA TYR A 225 33.46 -5.47 -3.21
C TYR A 225 33.86 -4.24 -4.03
N THR A 226 33.13 -4.01 -5.10
CA THR A 226 33.31 -2.89 -6.01
C THR A 226 32.01 -2.40 -6.58
N TRP A 227 32.04 -1.27 -7.27
CA TRP A 227 30.90 -0.77 -8.05
C TRP A 227 30.75 -1.59 -9.33
N VAL A 228 29.62 -2.26 -9.50
CA VAL A 228 29.37 -3.21 -10.61
C VAL A 228 28.17 -2.83 -11.48
N ASN A 229 27.25 -2.00 -10.97
CA ASN A 229 26.06 -1.57 -11.69
C ASN A 229 25.57 -0.21 -11.16
N TYR A 230 24.59 0.40 -11.81
CA TYR A 230 23.88 1.53 -11.20
C TYR A 230 23.19 1.08 -9.91
N GLY A 231 22.86 2.04 -9.04
CA GLY A 231 22.18 1.77 -7.79
C GLY A 231 21.92 3.04 -7.00
N SER A 232 21.21 2.88 -5.90
CA SER A 232 20.90 3.96 -4.99
C SER A 232 21.01 3.51 -3.53
N SER A 233 20.83 4.43 -2.59
CA SER A 233 20.87 4.15 -1.16
C SER A 233 19.47 3.87 -0.65
N TYR A 234 18.95 2.67 -0.89
CA TYR A 234 17.61 2.28 -0.48
C TYR A 234 17.53 1.55 0.86
N LEU A 235 18.67 1.31 1.49
CA LEU A 235 18.78 0.55 2.74
C LEU A 235 18.40 1.43 3.96
N PRO A 236 17.39 1.04 4.78
CA PRO A 236 17.03 1.77 6.00
C PRO A 236 18.02 1.51 7.12
N SER A 237 18.00 2.34 8.18
CA SER A 237 18.77 2.08 9.40
C SER A 237 18.22 0.87 10.15
N ASP A 238 19.10 0.18 10.92
CA ASP A 238 18.66 -0.95 11.76
C ASP A 238 17.80 -0.50 12.95
N MET A 239 17.90 0.77 13.37
CA MET A 239 17.01 1.36 14.37
C MET A 239 15.55 1.43 13.90
N ASN A 240 15.33 1.79 12.62
CA ASN A 240 13.99 1.77 12.04
C ASN A 240 13.45 0.33 11.96
N ALA A 241 14.31 -0.61 11.54
CA ALA A 241 13.96 -2.03 11.49
C ALA A 241 13.63 -2.59 12.90
N ALA A 242 14.35 -2.17 13.94
CA ALA A 242 14.10 -2.55 15.32
C ALA A 242 12.71 -2.08 15.80
N TYR A 243 12.35 -0.84 15.46
CA TYR A 243 11.01 -0.31 15.75
C TYR A 243 9.91 -1.12 15.05
N LEU A 244 10.11 -1.48 13.79
CA LEU A 244 9.18 -2.32 13.04
C LEU A 244 9.08 -3.73 13.62
N TYR A 245 10.22 -4.34 13.94
CA TYR A 245 10.26 -5.74 14.39
C TYR A 245 9.42 -5.98 15.64
N ALA A 246 9.43 -5.04 16.60
CA ALA A 246 8.60 -5.13 17.79
C ALA A 246 7.09 -5.24 17.47
N GLN A 247 6.63 -4.60 16.40
CA GLN A 247 5.26 -4.67 15.94
C GLN A 247 4.98 -5.97 15.16
N LEU A 248 5.96 -6.46 14.40
CA LEU A 248 5.84 -7.73 13.67
C LEU A 248 5.71 -8.93 14.61
N GLU A 249 6.34 -8.89 15.80
CA GLU A 249 6.19 -9.94 16.82
C GLU A 249 4.75 -10.09 17.33
N ILE A 250 3.96 -9.02 17.31
CA ILE A 250 2.55 -9.00 17.72
C ILE A 250 1.61 -8.69 16.55
N ALA A 251 2.03 -9.02 15.32
CA ALA A 251 1.30 -8.63 14.11
C ALA A 251 -0.12 -9.20 14.06
N ASP A 252 -0.33 -10.41 14.55
CA ASP A 252 -1.65 -11.02 14.60
C ASP A 252 -2.59 -10.27 15.56
N GLU A 253 -2.10 -9.88 16.75
CA GLU A 253 -2.85 -9.07 17.72
C GLU A 253 -3.27 -7.72 17.14
N ILE A 254 -2.32 -7.02 16.47
CA ILE A 254 -2.61 -5.74 15.80
C ILE A 254 -3.68 -5.93 14.72
N ASN A 255 -3.57 -6.98 13.91
CA ASN A 255 -4.49 -7.26 12.83
C ASN A 255 -5.90 -7.64 13.34
N GLU A 256 -5.99 -8.48 14.37
CA GLU A 256 -7.25 -8.88 15.00
C GLU A 256 -7.98 -7.69 15.63
N ALA A 257 -7.27 -6.81 16.35
CA ALA A 257 -7.85 -5.60 16.92
C ALA A 257 -8.42 -4.67 15.84
N ARG A 258 -7.71 -4.51 14.72
CA ARG A 258 -8.18 -3.71 13.58
C ARG A 258 -9.40 -4.35 12.89
N LEU A 259 -9.38 -5.67 12.70
CA LEU A 259 -10.53 -6.41 12.14
C LEU A 259 -11.76 -6.29 13.04
N ALA A 260 -11.61 -6.32 14.36
CA ALA A 260 -12.71 -6.12 15.30
C ALA A 260 -13.39 -4.75 15.10
N CYS A 261 -12.59 -3.67 14.99
CA CYS A 261 -13.10 -2.33 14.69
C CYS A 261 -13.78 -2.27 13.32
N TRP A 262 -13.15 -2.85 12.29
CA TRP A 262 -13.67 -2.88 10.93
C TRP A 262 -15.03 -3.58 10.85
N ASN A 263 -15.16 -4.75 11.47
CA ASN A 263 -16.40 -5.51 11.53
C ASN A 263 -17.47 -4.72 12.28
N ARG A 264 -17.12 -4.06 13.38
CA ARG A 264 -18.04 -3.22 14.15
C ARG A 264 -18.58 -2.06 13.34
N TYR A 265 -17.73 -1.36 12.58
CA TYR A 265 -18.16 -0.34 11.62
C TYR A 265 -19.15 -0.92 10.60
N TYR A 266 -18.79 -2.05 10.00
CA TYR A 266 -19.60 -2.66 8.95
C TYR A 266 -21.00 -3.03 9.46
N GLU A 267 -21.08 -3.71 10.61
CA GLU A 267 -22.34 -4.09 11.25
C GLU A 267 -23.21 -2.87 11.58
N GLN A 268 -22.61 -1.86 12.19
CA GLN A 268 -23.33 -0.66 12.64
C GLN A 268 -23.83 0.21 11.48
N LEU A 269 -23.10 0.26 10.37
CA LEU A 269 -23.42 1.12 9.23
C LEU A 269 -24.18 0.38 8.10
N LYS A 270 -24.27 -0.94 8.18
CA LYS A 270 -25.03 -1.74 7.21
C LYS A 270 -26.48 -1.26 6.99
N PRO A 271 -27.25 -0.84 8.00
CA PRO A 271 -28.60 -0.31 7.78
C PRO A 271 -28.64 0.94 6.88
N LEU A 272 -27.63 1.83 6.96
CA LEU A 272 -27.54 2.99 6.07
C LEU A 272 -27.19 2.57 4.62
N LYS A 273 -26.35 1.56 4.45
CA LYS A 273 -26.09 0.95 3.14
C LYS A 273 -27.35 0.32 2.54
N ASP A 274 -28.06 -0.50 3.33
CA ASP A 274 -29.29 -1.19 2.89
C ASP A 274 -30.40 -0.18 2.51
N ALA A 275 -30.42 0.99 3.17
CA ALA A 275 -31.30 2.11 2.82
C ALA A 275 -30.80 2.95 1.62
N GLY A 276 -29.66 2.63 1.02
CA GLY A 276 -29.09 3.36 -0.12
C GLY A 276 -28.53 4.74 0.20
N LYS A 277 -28.28 5.05 1.48
CA LYS A 277 -27.76 6.36 1.92
C LYS A 277 -26.25 6.49 1.75
N ILE A 278 -25.53 5.37 1.88
CA ILE A 278 -24.07 5.28 1.73
C ILE A 278 -23.67 3.97 1.06
N ASP A 279 -22.47 3.94 0.48
CA ASP A 279 -21.81 2.67 0.14
C ASP A 279 -20.75 2.35 1.20
N LEU A 280 -20.53 1.06 1.45
CA LEU A 280 -19.52 0.51 2.34
C LEU A 280 -18.46 -0.26 1.54
N PRO A 281 -17.25 -0.49 2.13
CA PRO A 281 -16.23 -1.31 1.49
C PRO A 281 -16.75 -2.69 1.09
N THR A 282 -16.32 -3.16 -0.07
CA THR A 282 -16.62 -4.51 -0.57
C THR A 282 -15.35 -5.36 -0.47
N VAL A 283 -15.49 -6.55 0.08
CA VAL A 283 -14.43 -7.57 0.09
C VAL A 283 -14.90 -8.72 -0.79
N PRO A 284 -14.31 -8.89 -1.99
CA PRO A 284 -14.69 -9.97 -2.91
C PRO A 284 -14.41 -11.36 -2.33
N GLU A 285 -15.10 -12.37 -2.87
CA GLU A 285 -14.84 -13.77 -2.52
C GLU A 285 -13.38 -14.15 -2.83
N GLY A 286 -12.79 -14.93 -1.95
CA GLY A 286 -11.37 -15.32 -2.05
C GLY A 286 -10.37 -14.26 -1.59
N CYS A 287 -10.83 -13.06 -1.20
CA CYS A 287 -10.00 -12.03 -0.59
C CYS A 287 -10.10 -12.07 0.94
N VAL A 288 -8.95 -11.97 1.62
CA VAL A 288 -8.87 -11.72 3.06
C VAL A 288 -8.18 -10.37 3.23
N HIS A 289 -8.89 -9.38 3.77
CA HIS A 289 -8.34 -8.05 4.01
C HIS A 289 -7.72 -7.94 5.41
N ASN A 290 -6.92 -6.89 5.62
CA ASN A 290 -6.18 -6.62 6.85
C ASN A 290 -6.74 -5.42 7.64
N ALA A 291 -7.96 -4.99 7.38
CA ALA A 291 -8.55 -3.80 7.98
C ALA A 291 -7.63 -2.56 7.91
N HIS A 292 -6.93 -2.36 6.76
CA HIS A 292 -6.06 -1.19 6.60
C HIS A 292 -6.81 0.11 6.79
N MET A 293 -8.02 0.21 6.27
CA MET A 293 -8.92 1.35 6.47
C MET A 293 -10.38 0.92 6.46
N PHE A 294 -11.22 1.75 7.02
CA PHE A 294 -12.66 1.72 6.78
C PHE A 294 -13.07 3.05 6.12
N TYR A 295 -13.94 2.99 5.14
CA TYR A 295 -14.45 4.17 4.45
C TYR A 295 -15.95 4.06 4.18
N ILE A 296 -16.58 5.19 3.99
CA ILE A 296 -17.92 5.27 3.41
C ILE A 296 -17.86 6.07 2.13
N LYS A 297 -18.82 5.87 1.24
CA LYS A 297 -19.03 6.76 0.10
C LYS A 297 -20.39 7.44 0.26
N ALA A 298 -20.36 8.76 0.29
CA ALA A 298 -21.54 9.61 0.30
C ALA A 298 -22.19 9.64 -1.11
N ARG A 299 -23.30 10.35 -1.26
CA ARG A 299 -23.97 10.52 -2.55
C ARG A 299 -23.11 11.24 -3.57
N ASP A 300 -22.43 12.32 -3.14
CA ASP A 300 -21.65 13.23 -3.98
C ASP A 300 -20.59 13.97 -3.15
N LEU A 301 -19.78 14.80 -3.84
CA LEU A 301 -18.71 15.62 -3.25
C LEU A 301 -19.25 16.58 -2.19
N GLU A 302 -20.42 17.18 -2.43
CA GLU A 302 -21.00 18.19 -1.53
C GLU A 302 -21.42 17.54 -0.20
N GLN A 303 -22.14 16.43 -0.24
CA GLN A 303 -22.53 15.68 0.94
C GLN A 303 -21.31 15.16 1.70
N ARG A 304 -20.29 14.61 0.99
CA ARG A 304 -19.03 14.19 1.62
C ARG A 304 -18.34 15.35 2.33
N THR A 305 -18.32 16.54 1.73
CA THR A 305 -17.68 17.73 2.32
C THR A 305 -18.39 18.17 3.60
N ARG A 306 -19.73 18.21 3.59
CA ARG A 306 -20.54 18.49 4.79
C ARG A 306 -20.32 17.43 5.85
N PHE A 307 -20.29 16.15 5.47
CA PHE A 307 -20.03 15.03 6.38
C PHE A 307 -18.68 15.18 7.10
N ILE A 308 -17.61 15.44 6.37
CA ILE A 308 -16.27 15.63 6.98
C ILE A 308 -16.28 16.80 7.96
N SER A 309 -16.94 17.92 7.63
CA SER A 309 -17.05 19.08 8.50
C SER A 309 -17.85 18.75 9.76
N TYR A 310 -18.99 18.09 9.63
CA TYR A 310 -19.81 17.64 10.74
C TYR A 310 -19.05 16.73 11.72
N MET A 311 -18.34 15.73 11.20
CA MET A 311 -17.54 14.82 12.04
C MET A 311 -16.44 15.58 12.79
N LYS A 312 -15.78 16.52 12.14
CA LYS A 312 -14.74 17.36 12.75
C LYS A 312 -15.31 18.24 13.87
N GLU A 313 -16.48 18.85 13.68
CA GLU A 313 -17.17 19.66 14.69
C GLU A 313 -17.54 18.83 15.93
N ASN A 314 -17.79 17.52 15.74
CA ASN A 314 -18.08 16.56 16.79
C ASN A 314 -16.83 15.81 17.30
N GLY A 315 -15.62 16.34 17.07
CA GLY A 315 -14.39 15.84 17.65
C GLY A 315 -13.77 14.62 16.94
N VAL A 316 -14.27 14.21 15.77
CA VAL A 316 -13.79 13.04 15.02
C VAL A 316 -13.12 13.47 13.73
N LEU A 317 -11.86 13.07 13.53
CA LEU A 317 -11.11 13.40 12.31
C LEU A 317 -11.38 12.36 11.22
N VAL A 318 -12.21 12.74 10.26
CA VAL A 318 -12.50 12.00 9.02
C VAL A 318 -11.83 12.73 7.86
N VAL A 319 -11.29 11.99 6.89
CA VAL A 319 -10.52 12.57 5.78
C VAL A 319 -10.95 11.97 4.44
N PHE A 320 -10.83 12.77 3.36
CA PHE A 320 -10.93 12.24 2.00
C PHE A 320 -9.70 11.38 1.66
N HIS A 321 -9.74 10.69 0.50
CA HIS A 321 -8.57 10.02 -0.03
C HIS A 321 -8.32 10.47 -1.47
N TYR A 322 -7.25 10.05 -2.04
CA TYR A 322 -6.64 10.43 -3.31
C TYR A 322 -7.47 11.30 -4.26
N ILE A 323 -6.82 12.33 -4.81
CA ILE A 323 -7.26 12.98 -6.03
C ILE A 323 -6.77 12.09 -7.19
N PRO A 324 -7.62 11.77 -8.17
CA PRO A 324 -7.21 10.95 -9.31
C PRO A 324 -5.98 11.51 -10.02
N LEU A 325 -4.98 10.68 -10.27
CA LEU A 325 -3.69 11.14 -10.81
C LEU A 325 -3.84 11.78 -12.20
N HIS A 326 -4.73 11.26 -13.04
CA HIS A 326 -4.94 11.81 -14.38
C HIS A 326 -5.50 13.24 -14.39
N THR A 327 -6.13 13.68 -13.31
CA THR A 327 -6.63 15.06 -13.17
C THR A 327 -5.58 15.99 -12.56
N ALA A 328 -4.54 15.44 -11.93
CA ALA A 328 -3.47 16.20 -11.30
C ALA A 328 -2.49 16.77 -12.35
N PRO A 329 -1.87 17.94 -12.09
CA PRO A 329 -0.93 18.55 -13.05
C PRO A 329 0.21 17.64 -13.50
N ALA A 330 0.78 16.83 -12.60
CA ALA A 330 1.83 15.88 -12.94
C ALA A 330 1.30 14.72 -13.80
N GLY A 331 0.13 14.20 -13.46
CA GLY A 331 -0.51 13.14 -14.24
C GLY A 331 -0.84 13.55 -15.67
N GLN A 332 -1.30 14.80 -15.86
CA GLN A 332 -1.55 15.39 -17.18
C GLN A 332 -0.25 15.62 -17.97
N LYS A 333 0.85 15.92 -17.27
CA LYS A 333 2.16 16.17 -17.88
C LYS A 333 2.88 14.90 -18.31
N PHE A 334 2.83 13.86 -17.49
CA PHE A 334 3.68 12.68 -17.63
C PHE A 334 2.92 11.43 -18.10
N GLY A 335 1.61 11.38 -17.88
CA GLY A 335 0.78 10.23 -18.18
C GLY A 335 -0.35 10.52 -19.17
N ARG A 336 -1.16 9.51 -19.39
CA ARG A 336 -2.42 9.63 -20.16
C ARG A 336 -3.49 8.72 -19.56
N PHE A 337 -4.74 9.11 -19.66
CA PHE A 337 -5.87 8.25 -19.33
C PHE A 337 -6.31 7.49 -20.58
N HIS A 338 -6.55 6.18 -20.43
CA HIS A 338 -7.06 5.33 -21.49
C HIS A 338 -8.54 5.04 -21.26
N GLY A 339 -9.35 5.16 -22.31
CA GLY A 339 -10.79 4.94 -22.21
C GLY A 339 -11.54 6.12 -21.57
N GLU A 340 -12.62 5.82 -20.86
CA GLU A 340 -13.54 6.77 -20.25
C GLU A 340 -13.41 6.70 -18.70
N ASP A 341 -13.30 7.86 -18.06
CA ASP A 341 -13.37 8.01 -16.59
C ASP A 341 -14.85 7.95 -16.13
N ARG A 342 -15.35 6.74 -15.90
CA ARG A 342 -16.73 6.53 -15.43
C ARG A 342 -16.84 6.53 -13.92
N TYR A 343 -15.81 6.01 -13.23
CA TYR A 343 -15.85 5.74 -11.82
C TYR A 343 -14.78 6.46 -11.03
N THR A 344 -13.57 6.58 -11.55
CA THR A 344 -12.41 7.06 -10.79
C THR A 344 -12.66 8.42 -10.13
N THR A 345 -13.04 9.43 -10.89
CA THR A 345 -13.31 10.78 -10.34
C THR A 345 -14.53 10.77 -9.44
N ARG A 346 -15.65 10.19 -9.92
CA ARG A 346 -16.90 10.13 -9.16
C ARG A 346 -16.74 9.46 -7.80
N GLU A 347 -16.11 8.29 -7.76
CA GLU A 347 -15.96 7.52 -6.52
C GLU A 347 -14.95 8.18 -5.57
N SER A 348 -13.90 8.83 -6.09
CA SER A 348 -12.94 9.57 -5.27
C SER A 348 -13.59 10.79 -4.58
N GLU A 349 -14.49 11.46 -5.25
CA GLU A 349 -15.23 12.61 -4.72
C GLU A 349 -16.21 12.23 -3.60
N ARG A 350 -16.72 11.01 -3.63
CA ARG A 350 -17.70 10.49 -2.67
C ARG A 350 -17.08 9.90 -1.41
N LEU A 351 -15.81 9.49 -1.46
CA LEU A 351 -15.18 8.67 -0.42
C LEU A 351 -14.68 9.49 0.75
N ALA A 352 -15.02 9.03 1.97
CA ALA A 352 -14.52 9.54 3.24
C ALA A 352 -14.01 8.38 4.10
N ARG A 353 -12.77 8.49 4.60
CA ARG A 353 -12.15 7.48 5.46
C ARG A 353 -12.38 7.79 6.92
N LEU A 354 -12.81 6.78 7.66
CA LEU A 354 -13.06 6.84 9.10
C LEU A 354 -11.78 6.52 9.90
N PRO A 355 -11.71 6.92 11.19
CA PRO A 355 -10.64 6.53 12.09
C PRO A 355 -10.42 5.02 12.09
N MET A 356 -9.16 4.57 11.93
CA MET A 356 -8.79 3.17 11.94
C MET A 356 -7.33 2.98 12.34
N TYR A 357 -7.06 2.56 13.58
CA TYR A 357 -5.73 2.33 14.10
C TYR A 357 -5.74 1.31 15.24
N TYR A 358 -4.58 0.71 15.54
CA TYR A 358 -4.41 -0.14 16.71
C TYR A 358 -4.57 0.69 17.99
N GLY A 359 -5.47 0.25 18.88
CA GLY A 359 -5.86 0.98 20.08
C GLY A 359 -7.13 1.85 19.95
N LEU A 360 -7.76 1.91 18.76
CA LEU A 360 -9.12 2.42 18.64
C LEU A 360 -10.08 1.46 19.34
N THR A 361 -10.89 1.96 20.28
CA THR A 361 -11.81 1.13 21.07
C THR A 361 -13.15 0.91 20.35
N LEU A 362 -13.83 -0.17 20.66
CA LEU A 362 -15.17 -0.43 20.11
C LEU A 362 -16.19 0.63 20.56
N ASP A 363 -16.07 1.18 21.77
CA ASP A 363 -16.92 2.30 22.23
C ASP A 363 -16.70 3.56 21.39
N GLN A 364 -15.44 3.83 20.98
CA GLN A 364 -15.16 4.93 20.06
C GLN A 364 -15.74 4.67 18.67
N VAL A 365 -15.68 3.44 18.19
CA VAL A 365 -16.33 3.04 16.92
C VAL A 365 -17.85 3.23 17.02
N ASP A 366 -18.47 2.84 18.12
CA ASP A 366 -19.91 3.02 18.34
C ASP A 366 -20.30 4.51 18.38
N TYR A 367 -19.51 5.34 19.05
CA TYR A 367 -19.69 6.79 19.05
C TYR A 367 -19.61 7.38 17.63
N ILE A 368 -18.60 7.00 16.86
CA ILE A 368 -18.44 7.43 15.47
C ILE A 368 -19.64 7.02 14.63
N CYS A 369 -20.09 5.77 14.77
CA CYS A 369 -21.26 5.25 14.06
C CYS A 369 -22.55 5.99 14.44
N GLY A 370 -22.69 6.39 15.71
CA GLY A 370 -23.81 7.24 16.17
C GLY A 370 -23.85 8.57 15.42
N LEU A 371 -22.72 9.29 15.40
CA LEU A 371 -22.60 10.56 14.65
C LEU A 371 -22.88 10.40 13.15
N ILE A 372 -22.43 9.30 12.55
CA ILE A 372 -22.73 9.03 11.13
C ILE A 372 -24.22 8.87 10.91
N LYS A 373 -24.90 8.10 11.75
CA LYS A 373 -26.36 7.92 11.67
C LYS A 373 -27.09 9.23 11.83
N ASP A 374 -26.75 10.01 12.85
CA ASP A 374 -27.33 11.34 13.10
C ASP A 374 -27.17 12.28 11.89
N PHE A 375 -25.98 12.32 11.27
CA PHE A 375 -25.74 13.13 10.08
C PHE A 375 -26.68 12.74 8.93
N PHE A 376 -26.79 11.45 8.61
CA PHE A 376 -27.62 11.00 7.51
C PHE A 376 -29.14 11.04 7.80
N GLU A 377 -29.56 11.13 9.07
CA GLU A 377 -30.94 11.45 9.46
C GLU A 377 -31.26 12.93 9.30
N LEU A 378 -30.33 13.83 9.67
CA LEU A 378 -30.47 15.28 9.49
C LEU A 378 -30.55 15.71 8.03
N GLU A 379 -29.86 15.01 7.13
CA GLU A 379 -29.85 15.29 5.67
C GLU A 379 -31.22 14.96 5.00
N GLU A 380 -32.13 14.26 5.69
CA GLU A 380 -33.48 13.94 5.19
C GLU A 380 -34.54 14.96 5.62
N GLN A 381 -34.23 15.85 6.57
CA GLN A 381 -35.13 16.89 7.06
C GLN A 381 -34.93 18.21 6.28
#